data_2884e00d62eb1c782a98c7274ac62b86
#
_entry.id   2884e00d62eb1c782a98c7274ac62b86
#
_cell.length_a   1.000
_cell.length_b   1.000
_cell.length_c   1.000
_cell.angle_alpha   90.00
_cell.angle_beta   90.00
_cell.angle_gamma   90.00
#
_symmetry.space_group_name_H-M   'P 1'
#
loop_
_entity.id
_entity.type
_entity.pdbx_description
1 polymer ?
#
loop_
_entity_poly.entity_id
_entity_poly.type
_entity_poly.pdbx_seq_one_letter_code
_entity_poly.pdbx_strand_id
1 'polypeptide(L)'
;VFLLSGALVAGNYEKAYTLLDALFYQREEPIAILGALATSYVDMVRVRAALENGGTYGDAAQYGDYKGKDFRLKKAQQNVRGVPQQVLRESLHLLLEADMALKGSRLEPRIILDELIAKLLLAARRERA
;
A
#
# COMPACT_ATOMS: atom_id res chain seq x y z
N VAL A 1 4.59 -8.01 2.74
CA VAL A 1 4.14 -6.71 2.26
C VAL A 1 2.70 -6.40 2.63
N PHE A 2 1.81 -7.39 2.69
CA PHE A 2 0.42 -7.16 3.12
C PHE A 2 0.34 -6.62 4.55
N LEU A 3 1.18 -7.13 5.44
CA LEU A 3 1.24 -6.63 6.82
C LEU A 3 1.77 -5.20 6.86
N LEU A 4 2.78 -4.91 6.05
CA LEU A 4 3.34 -3.55 5.98
C LEU A 4 2.31 -2.56 5.45
N SER A 5 1.64 -2.86 4.34
CA SER A 5 0.63 -1.94 3.81
C SER A 5 -0.53 -1.74 4.78
N GLY A 6 -0.93 -2.79 5.49
CA GLY A 6 -1.95 -2.68 6.54
C GLY A 6 -1.53 -1.75 7.68
N ALA A 7 -0.29 -1.85 8.13
CA ALA A 7 0.24 -0.96 9.16
C ALA A 7 0.32 0.49 8.67
N LEU A 8 0.68 0.69 7.41
CA LEU A 8 0.79 2.02 6.80
C LEU A 8 -0.58 2.71 6.69
N VAL A 9 -1.60 2.03 6.17
CA VAL A 9 -2.93 2.63 6.05
C VAL A 9 -3.58 2.87 7.40
N ALA A 10 -3.19 2.11 8.41
CA ALA A 10 -3.64 2.31 9.78
C ALA A 10 -2.89 3.43 10.52
N GLY A 11 -1.79 3.92 9.94
CA GLY A 11 -0.96 4.93 10.60
C GLY A 11 -0.17 4.39 11.77
N ASN A 12 0.11 3.09 11.79
CA ASN A 12 0.83 2.44 12.89
C ASN A 12 2.33 2.48 12.65
N TYR A 13 3.00 3.51 13.22
CA TYR A 13 4.43 3.74 13.05
C TYR A 13 5.29 2.57 13.50
N GLU A 14 5.08 2.12 14.73
CA GLU A 14 5.94 1.08 15.30
C GLU A 14 5.90 -0.19 14.47
N LYS A 15 4.69 -0.63 14.14
CA LYS A 15 4.50 -1.83 13.36
C LYS A 15 5.07 -1.68 11.94
N ALA A 16 4.84 -0.54 11.31
CA ALA A 16 5.33 -0.29 9.95
C ALA A 16 6.85 -0.35 9.89
N TYR A 17 7.54 0.35 10.79
CA TYR A 17 9.01 0.35 10.79
C TYR A 17 9.60 -0.99 11.24
N THR A 18 8.95 -1.69 12.17
CA THR A 18 9.38 -3.03 12.55
C THR A 18 9.31 -3.99 11.36
N LEU A 19 8.21 -3.93 10.60
CA LEU A 19 8.03 -4.77 9.42
C LEU A 19 9.01 -4.39 8.30
N LEU A 20 9.24 -3.09 8.10
CA LEU A 20 10.18 -2.62 7.09
C LEU A 20 11.60 -3.08 7.42
N ASP A 21 12.02 -2.94 8.68
CA ASP A 21 13.33 -3.41 9.13
C ASP A 21 13.48 -4.92 8.92
N ALA A 22 12.43 -5.68 9.17
CA ALA A 22 12.45 -7.13 8.91
C ALA A 22 12.66 -7.44 7.43
N LEU A 23 12.03 -6.69 6.54
CA LEU A 23 12.22 -6.86 5.09
C LEU A 23 13.66 -6.57 4.69
N PHE A 24 14.27 -5.51 5.22
CA PHE A 24 15.66 -5.19 4.95
C PHE A 24 16.61 -6.23 5.54
N TYR A 25 16.29 -6.76 6.70
CA TYR A 25 17.07 -7.85 7.29
C TYR A 25 17.06 -9.10 6.41
N GLN A 26 15.92 -9.34 5.73
CA GLN A 26 15.78 -10.43 4.77
C GLN A 26 16.40 -10.08 3.40
N ARG A 27 17.06 -8.94 3.29
CA ARG A 27 17.72 -8.45 2.07
C ARG A 27 16.76 -8.18 0.92
N GLU A 28 15.52 -7.83 1.23
CA GLU A 28 14.57 -7.37 0.21
C GLU A 28 15.05 -6.04 -0.38
N GLU A 29 15.01 -5.93 -1.69
CA GLU A 29 15.46 -4.73 -2.38
C GLU A 29 14.41 -3.62 -2.29
N PRO A 30 14.82 -2.34 -2.09
CA PRO A 30 13.86 -1.23 -2.01
C PRO A 30 12.91 -1.13 -3.19
N ILE A 31 13.38 -1.37 -4.41
CA ILE A 31 12.54 -1.34 -5.62
C ILE A 31 11.46 -2.42 -5.55
N ALA A 32 11.81 -3.62 -5.08
CA ALA A 32 10.86 -4.71 -4.93
C ALA A 32 9.80 -4.39 -3.87
N ILE A 33 10.21 -3.78 -2.75
CA ILE A 33 9.28 -3.35 -1.69
C ILE A 33 8.31 -2.30 -2.25
N LEU A 34 8.82 -1.31 -2.98
CA LEU A 34 8.00 -0.28 -3.62
C LEU A 34 6.95 -0.87 -4.55
N GLY A 35 7.38 -1.79 -5.43
CA GLY A 35 6.48 -2.44 -6.37
C GLY A 35 5.39 -3.25 -5.67
N ALA A 36 5.76 -3.98 -4.62
CA ALA A 36 4.81 -4.78 -3.85
C ALA A 36 3.83 -3.90 -3.08
N LEU A 37 4.28 -2.77 -2.53
CA LEU A 37 3.41 -1.80 -1.87
C LEU A 37 2.39 -1.22 -2.87
N ALA A 38 2.85 -0.82 -4.05
CA ALA A 38 1.96 -0.28 -5.08
C ALA A 38 0.87 -1.28 -5.43
N THR A 39 1.24 -2.54 -5.64
CA THR A 39 0.28 -3.62 -5.91
C THR A 39 -0.73 -3.78 -4.77
N SER A 40 -0.26 -3.77 -3.52
CA SER A 40 -1.13 -3.92 -2.36
C SER A 40 -2.14 -2.78 -2.25
N TYR A 41 -1.71 -1.53 -2.47
CA TYR A 41 -2.62 -0.39 -2.43
C TYR A 41 -3.62 -0.41 -3.58
N VAL A 42 -3.21 -0.82 -4.78
CA VAL A 42 -4.15 -0.99 -5.91
C VAL A 42 -5.21 -2.04 -5.56
N ASP A 43 -4.80 -3.15 -4.96
CA ASP A 43 -5.75 -4.16 -4.50
C ASP A 43 -6.77 -3.57 -3.51
N MET A 44 -6.30 -2.76 -2.57
CA MET A 44 -7.17 -2.09 -1.60
C MET A 44 -8.20 -1.17 -2.27
N VAL A 45 -7.77 -0.39 -3.26
CA VAL A 45 -8.67 0.50 -3.99
C VAL A 45 -9.72 -0.29 -4.76
N ARG A 46 -9.31 -1.36 -5.42
CA ARG A 46 -10.24 -2.22 -6.18
C ARG A 46 -11.26 -2.90 -5.28
N VAL A 47 -10.82 -3.42 -4.15
CA VAL A 47 -11.74 -4.03 -3.17
C VAL A 47 -12.69 -2.97 -2.61
N ARG A 48 -12.18 -1.77 -2.28
CA ARG A 48 -13.01 -0.68 -1.80
C ARG A 48 -14.10 -0.32 -2.79
N ALA A 49 -13.75 -0.22 -4.07
CA ALA A 49 -14.71 0.08 -5.14
C ALA A 49 -15.78 -1.01 -5.24
N ALA A 50 -15.38 -2.29 -5.15
CA ALA A 50 -16.34 -3.40 -5.21
C ALA A 50 -17.31 -3.35 -4.02
N LEU A 51 -16.82 -3.09 -2.82
CA LEU A 51 -17.66 -2.99 -1.62
C LEU A 51 -18.62 -1.81 -1.68
N GLU A 52 -18.16 -0.66 -2.17
CA GLU A 52 -19.01 0.54 -2.31
C GLU A 52 -20.11 0.36 -3.34
N ASN A 53 -19.90 -0.50 -4.33
CA ASN A 53 -20.91 -0.84 -5.33
C ASN A 53 -21.87 -1.95 -4.87
N GLY A 54 -21.84 -2.31 -3.58
CA GLY A 54 -22.73 -3.32 -3.01
C GLY A 54 -22.28 -4.76 -3.22
N GLY A 55 -21.09 -4.97 -3.81
CA GLY A 55 -20.54 -6.30 -4.04
C GLY A 55 -19.70 -6.81 -2.88
N THR A 56 -18.97 -7.91 -3.14
CA THR A 56 -18.05 -8.51 -2.20
C THR A 56 -16.61 -8.21 -2.62
N TYR A 57 -15.64 -8.53 -1.75
CA TYR A 57 -14.24 -8.35 -2.11
C TYR A 57 -13.86 -9.14 -3.37
N GLY A 58 -14.49 -10.31 -3.57
CA GLY A 58 -14.21 -11.15 -4.75
C GLY A 58 -14.60 -10.48 -6.06
N ASP A 59 -15.56 -9.56 -6.05
CA ASP A 59 -15.97 -8.83 -7.24
C ASP A 59 -14.87 -7.90 -7.76
N ALA A 60 -13.90 -7.57 -6.93
CA ALA A 60 -12.73 -6.79 -7.36
C ALA A 60 -11.89 -7.50 -8.42
N ALA A 61 -12.04 -8.83 -8.55
CA ALA A 61 -11.31 -9.61 -9.55
C ALA A 61 -11.59 -9.16 -11.00
N GLN A 62 -12.73 -8.49 -11.24
CA GLN A 62 -13.07 -7.94 -12.55
C GLN A 62 -12.14 -6.82 -13.01
N TYR A 63 -11.42 -6.19 -12.07
CA TYR A 63 -10.55 -5.04 -12.35
C TYR A 63 -9.09 -5.43 -12.63
N GLY A 64 -8.75 -6.71 -12.58
CA GLY A 64 -7.38 -7.15 -12.81
C GLY A 64 -7.28 -8.67 -12.92
N ASP A 65 -6.08 -9.17 -13.11
CA ASP A 65 -5.84 -10.60 -13.16
C ASP A 65 -5.54 -11.15 -11.77
N TYR A 66 -6.53 -11.77 -11.17
CA TYR A 66 -6.42 -12.36 -9.83
C TYR A 66 -6.52 -13.88 -9.84
N LYS A 67 -6.38 -14.51 -10.99
CA LYS A 67 -6.45 -15.98 -11.10
C LYS A 67 -5.41 -16.62 -10.17
N GLY A 68 -5.89 -17.44 -9.23
CA GLY A 68 -5.03 -18.08 -8.24
C GLY A 68 -4.52 -17.13 -7.15
N LYS A 69 -5.00 -15.89 -7.11
CA LYS A 69 -4.53 -14.84 -6.19
C LYS A 69 -5.65 -14.28 -5.31
N ASP A 70 -6.68 -15.06 -5.07
CA ASP A 70 -7.83 -14.63 -4.25
C ASP A 70 -7.40 -14.16 -2.84
N PHE A 71 -6.33 -14.74 -2.30
CA PHE A 71 -5.79 -14.36 -1.01
C PHE A 71 -5.40 -12.88 -0.94
N ARG A 72 -4.96 -12.28 -2.04
CA ARG A 72 -4.61 -10.86 -2.10
C ARG A 72 -5.86 -10.00 -1.86
N LEU A 73 -6.98 -10.38 -2.45
CA LEU A 73 -8.25 -9.65 -2.28
C LEU A 73 -8.77 -9.76 -0.86
N LYS A 74 -8.62 -10.92 -0.22
CA LYS A 74 -8.98 -11.11 1.18
C LYS A 74 -8.13 -10.21 2.10
N LYS A 75 -6.83 -10.15 1.86
CA LYS A 75 -5.93 -9.29 2.63
C LYS A 75 -6.27 -7.82 2.44
N ALA A 76 -6.55 -7.42 1.19
CA ALA A 76 -6.97 -6.06 0.89
C ALA A 76 -8.25 -5.68 1.63
N GLN A 77 -9.23 -6.58 1.70
CA GLN A 77 -10.46 -6.35 2.44
C GLN A 77 -10.17 -6.11 3.93
N GLN A 78 -9.30 -6.91 4.52
CA GLN A 78 -8.91 -6.72 5.91
C GLN A 78 -8.26 -5.36 6.13
N ASN A 79 -7.38 -4.96 5.21
CA ASN A 79 -6.60 -3.72 5.33
C ASN A 79 -7.44 -2.47 5.10
N VAL A 80 -8.47 -2.49 4.23
CA VAL A 80 -9.28 -1.30 3.95
C VAL A 80 -10.36 -1.05 5.00
N ARG A 81 -10.57 -2.00 5.90
CA ARG A 81 -11.63 -1.88 6.90
C ARG A 81 -11.38 -0.64 7.78
N GLY A 82 -12.33 0.28 7.78
CA GLY A 82 -12.23 1.52 8.56
C GLY A 82 -11.26 2.56 8.00
N VAL A 83 -10.67 2.34 6.83
CA VAL A 83 -9.74 3.30 6.21
C VAL A 83 -10.55 4.35 5.43
N PRO A 84 -10.37 5.65 5.74
CA PRO A 84 -11.04 6.70 4.96
C PRO A 84 -10.61 6.67 3.49
N GLN A 85 -11.54 6.95 2.59
CA GLN A 85 -11.25 6.98 1.15
C GLN A 85 -10.12 7.96 0.82
N GLN A 86 -10.07 9.08 1.53
CA GLN A 86 -9.03 10.09 1.31
C GLN A 86 -7.62 9.55 1.56
N VAL A 87 -7.46 8.66 2.56
CA VAL A 87 -6.17 8.01 2.83
C VAL A 87 -5.72 7.20 1.62
N LEU A 88 -6.61 6.40 1.03
CA LEU A 88 -6.28 5.60 -0.15
C LEU A 88 -5.93 6.49 -1.34
N ARG A 89 -6.69 7.57 -1.54
CA ARG A 89 -6.47 8.50 -2.65
C ARG A 89 -5.12 9.19 -2.55
N GLU A 90 -4.80 9.74 -1.38
CA GLU A 90 -3.50 10.38 -1.14
C GLU A 90 -2.35 9.39 -1.26
N SER A 91 -2.55 8.17 -0.74
CA SER A 91 -1.52 7.12 -0.79
C SER A 91 -1.19 6.72 -2.22
N LEU A 92 -2.21 6.57 -3.09
CA LEU A 92 -1.97 6.29 -4.50
C LEU A 92 -1.17 7.40 -5.17
N HIS A 93 -1.48 8.65 -4.84
CA HIS A 93 -0.76 9.79 -5.39
C HIS A 93 0.72 9.76 -4.97
N LEU A 94 0.97 9.47 -3.70
CA LEU A 94 2.33 9.35 -3.17
C LEU A 94 3.09 8.19 -3.82
N LEU A 95 2.43 7.07 -4.06
CA LEU A 95 3.03 5.93 -4.74
C LEU A 95 3.38 6.27 -6.19
N LEU A 96 2.53 7.02 -6.87
CA LEU A 96 2.81 7.49 -8.23
C LEU A 96 4.02 8.42 -8.24
N GLU A 97 4.10 9.36 -7.32
CA GLU A 97 5.25 10.25 -7.18
C GLU A 97 6.54 9.47 -6.97
N ALA A 98 6.50 8.44 -6.11
CA ALA A 98 7.66 7.59 -5.85
C ALA A 98 8.09 6.84 -7.11
N ASP A 99 7.14 6.31 -7.87
CA ASP A 99 7.42 5.62 -9.14
C ASP A 99 8.11 6.57 -10.14
N MET A 100 7.60 7.78 -10.24
CA MET A 100 8.19 8.80 -11.12
C MET A 100 9.61 9.17 -10.67
N ALA A 101 9.83 9.27 -9.36
CA ALA A 101 11.15 9.57 -8.80
C ALA A 101 12.16 8.46 -9.11
N LEU A 102 11.73 7.19 -9.05
CA LEU A 102 12.58 6.06 -9.41
C LEU A 102 13.05 6.13 -10.87
N LYS A 103 12.21 6.65 -11.75
CA LYS A 103 12.49 6.69 -13.20
C LYS A 103 13.25 7.92 -13.62
N GLY A 104 13.01 9.06 -12.95
CA GLY A 104 13.53 10.36 -13.39
C GLY A 104 14.51 11.03 -12.46
N SER A 105 14.75 10.49 -11.27
CA SER A 105 15.63 11.08 -10.26
C SER A 105 16.92 10.28 -10.11
N ARG A 106 17.97 10.92 -9.60
CA ARG A 106 19.24 10.26 -9.28
C ARG A 106 19.30 9.76 -7.85
N LEU A 107 18.22 9.92 -7.10
CA LEU A 107 18.15 9.44 -5.73
C LEU A 107 18.18 7.92 -5.69
N GLU A 108 18.83 7.37 -4.67
CA GLU A 108 18.84 5.93 -4.46
C GLU A 108 17.43 5.43 -4.12
N PRO A 109 17.05 4.24 -4.58
CA PRO A 109 15.74 3.66 -4.28
C PRO A 109 15.43 3.58 -2.79
N ARG A 110 16.44 3.34 -1.93
CA ARG A 110 16.26 3.31 -0.48
C ARG A 110 15.78 4.65 0.06
N ILE A 111 16.30 5.75 -0.46
CA ILE A 111 15.91 7.11 -0.04
C ILE A 111 14.47 7.38 -0.47
N ILE A 112 14.13 7.01 -1.69
CA ILE A 112 12.77 7.18 -2.21
C ILE A 112 11.79 6.37 -1.37
N LEU A 113 12.13 5.13 -1.03
CA LEU A 113 11.28 4.28 -0.20
C LEU A 113 11.11 4.85 1.20
N ASP A 114 12.19 5.27 1.86
CA ASP A 114 12.12 5.83 3.21
C ASP A 114 11.22 7.07 3.25
N GLU A 115 11.35 7.95 2.26
CA GLU A 115 10.50 9.13 2.15
C GLU A 115 9.03 8.76 1.92
N LEU A 116 8.79 7.78 1.05
CA LEU A 116 7.43 7.30 0.77
C LEU A 116 6.78 6.74 2.03
N ILE A 117 7.48 5.90 2.80
CA ILE A 117 6.97 5.31 4.03
C ILE A 117 6.53 6.41 5.00
N ALA A 118 7.38 7.42 5.21
CA ALA A 118 7.07 8.54 6.10
C ALA A 118 5.83 9.30 5.63
N LYS A 119 5.72 9.57 4.34
CA LYS A 119 4.57 10.29 3.76
C LYS A 119 3.28 9.49 3.84
N LEU A 120 3.34 8.18 3.59
CA LEU A 120 2.17 7.31 3.71
C LEU A 120 1.63 7.28 5.14
N LEU A 121 2.52 7.21 6.13
CA LEU A 121 2.13 7.26 7.54
C LEU A 121 1.51 8.59 7.91
N LEU A 122 2.09 9.70 7.45
CA LEU A 122 1.54 11.04 7.69
C LEU A 122 0.14 11.19 7.09
N ALA A 123 -0.06 10.74 5.87
CA ALA A 123 -1.36 10.79 5.21
C ALA A 123 -2.42 10.04 6.03
N ALA A 124 -2.09 8.82 6.47
CA ALA A 124 -2.99 8.01 7.26
C ALA A 124 -3.35 8.69 8.60
N ARG A 125 -2.37 9.30 9.26
CA ARG A 125 -2.58 9.92 10.56
C ARG A 125 -3.34 11.24 10.49
N ARG A 126 -3.10 12.04 9.44
CA ARG A 126 -3.83 13.31 9.27
C ARG A 126 -5.34 13.09 9.14
N GLU A 127 -5.73 12.09 8.38
CA GLU A 127 -7.15 11.79 8.15
C GLU A 127 -7.83 11.17 9.37
N ARG A 128 -7.04 10.70 10.36
CA ARG A 128 -7.55 10.09 11.59
C ARG A 128 -7.47 11.01 12.81
N ALA A 129 -6.84 12.15 12.65
CA ALA A 129 -6.67 13.12 13.74
C ALA A 129 -7.96 13.87 14.08
#